data_befc34677af2959a786e5bceebbbe3cd
#
_entry.id   befc34677af2959a786e5bceebbbe3cd
#
_cell.length_a   1.000
_cell.length_b   1.000
_cell.length_c   1.000
_cell.angle_alpha   90.00
_cell.angle_beta   90.00
_cell.angle_gamma   90.00
#
_symmetry.space_group_name_H-M   'P 1'
#
loop_
_entity.id
_entity.type
_entity.pdbx_description
1 polymer ?
#
loop_
_entity_poly.entity_id
_entity_poly.type
_entity_poly.pdbx_seq_one_letter_code
_entity_poly.pdbx_strand_id
1 'polypeptide(L)'
;MRKPRPVRYERPRPGDLVHVDIKKLGRIPDGGGWRVHGRGSAQDRAAGAARDRAARTGASGARGYRYLHHAVDDYSRLVYSEILDDETKATAAGFWKRAAAFFSEAGISVREVLTDNGSYYRSHVFNRALTDAVKHRYTRPYRPQTNGKVERFNRTLLAEWAYARPYTSETEREAAYTHWLHTYNHHRPHTGIKGQTPAQRVHNLTGK
;
A
#
# COMPACT_ATOMS: atom_id res chain seq x y z
N MET A 1 -9.57 21.68 27.08
CA MET A 1 -9.62 20.20 27.20
C MET A 1 -8.46 19.58 26.41
N ARG A 2 -7.55 18.83 27.05
CA ARG A 2 -6.48 18.08 26.36
C ARG A 2 -7.12 16.92 25.60
N LYS A 3 -6.88 16.81 24.29
CA LYS A 3 -7.28 15.63 23.50
C LYS A 3 -6.66 14.38 24.14
N PRO A 4 -7.42 13.29 24.36
CA PRO A 4 -6.88 12.07 24.93
C PRO A 4 -5.74 11.57 24.02
N ARG A 5 -4.64 11.12 24.61
CA ARG A 5 -3.52 10.55 23.87
C ARG A 5 -4.02 9.29 23.13
N PRO A 6 -3.79 9.16 21.83
CA PRO A 6 -4.21 7.97 21.10
C PRO A 6 -3.52 6.73 21.72
N VAL A 7 -4.32 5.75 22.10
CA VAL A 7 -3.80 4.46 22.57
C VAL A 7 -3.13 3.77 21.37
N ARG A 8 -1.83 3.62 21.43
CA ARG A 8 -1.07 2.89 20.40
C ARG A 8 -1.35 1.41 20.56
N TYR A 9 -2.14 0.86 19.66
CA TYR A 9 -2.32 -0.57 19.54
C TYR A 9 -1.20 -1.14 18.64
N GLU A 10 -0.49 -2.14 19.13
CA GLU A 10 0.56 -2.84 18.41
C GLU A 10 0.53 -4.31 18.81
N ARG A 11 0.61 -5.20 17.86
CA ARG A 11 0.71 -6.64 18.11
C ARG A 11 2.11 -6.99 18.64
N PRO A 12 2.23 -8.02 19.51
CA PRO A 12 3.49 -8.33 20.16
C PRO A 12 4.54 -9.00 19.25
N ARG A 13 4.14 -9.60 18.13
CA ARG A 13 5.03 -10.36 17.25
C ARG A 13 4.79 -10.08 15.77
N PRO A 14 5.84 -10.22 14.91
CA PRO A 14 5.66 -10.21 13.46
C PRO A 14 4.65 -11.29 13.03
N GLY A 15 3.80 -10.96 12.08
CA GLY A 15 2.80 -11.88 11.54
C GLY A 15 1.52 -12.04 12.38
N ASP A 16 1.49 -11.59 13.63
CA ASP A 16 0.25 -11.62 14.42
C ASP A 16 -0.89 -10.85 13.75
N LEU A 17 -0.56 -9.81 12.98
CA LEU A 17 -1.51 -9.07 12.16
C LEU A 17 -0.81 -8.39 10.98
N VAL A 18 -1.31 -8.63 9.77
CA VAL A 18 -0.90 -7.92 8.55
C VAL A 18 -2.06 -7.07 8.06
N HIS A 19 -1.81 -5.78 7.87
CA HIS A 19 -2.77 -4.84 7.28
C HIS A 19 -2.65 -4.89 5.77
N VAL A 20 -3.76 -5.14 5.07
CA VAL A 20 -3.81 -5.15 3.59
C VAL A 20 -4.73 -4.05 3.10
N ASP A 21 -4.25 -3.25 2.16
CA ASP A 21 -4.95 -2.07 1.63
C ASP A 21 -4.58 -1.82 0.17
N ILE A 22 -5.42 -1.05 -0.53
CA ILE A 22 -5.17 -0.61 -1.91
C ILE A 22 -5.21 0.90 -1.97
N LYS A 23 -4.11 1.50 -2.40
CA LYS A 23 -4.01 2.93 -2.63
C LYS A 23 -4.09 3.24 -4.12
N LYS A 24 -5.09 4.04 -4.53
CA LYS A 24 -5.21 4.52 -5.91
C LYS A 24 -4.37 5.78 -6.09
N LEU A 25 -3.53 5.79 -7.13
CA LEU A 25 -2.79 6.96 -7.57
C LEU A 25 -3.18 7.33 -9.00
N GLY A 26 -3.41 8.61 -9.25
CA GLY A 26 -3.61 9.10 -10.62
C GLY A 26 -2.38 8.81 -11.47
N ARG A 27 -2.58 8.33 -12.69
CA ARG A 27 -1.50 8.12 -13.68
C ARG A 27 -0.89 9.45 -14.09
N ILE A 28 0.39 9.44 -14.34
CA ILE A 28 1.13 10.57 -14.88
C ILE A 28 1.13 10.41 -16.39
N PRO A 29 0.61 11.40 -17.15
CA PRO A 29 0.68 11.35 -18.60
C PRO A 29 2.12 11.48 -19.10
N ASP A 30 2.40 10.97 -20.29
CA ASP A 30 3.69 11.14 -20.94
C ASP A 30 4.00 12.63 -21.14
N GLY A 31 5.22 13.03 -20.85
CA GLY A 31 5.64 14.42 -20.76
C GLY A 31 5.31 15.11 -19.44
N GLY A 32 4.65 14.41 -18.50
CA GLY A 32 4.25 14.95 -17.20
C GLY A 32 2.87 15.60 -17.19
N GLY A 33 2.35 15.81 -16.00
CA GLY A 33 1.06 16.48 -15.78
C GLY A 33 1.23 17.87 -15.18
N TRP A 34 0.20 18.35 -14.50
CA TRP A 34 0.17 19.68 -13.89
C TRP A 34 1.33 19.98 -12.91
N ARG A 35 1.94 18.95 -12.32
CA ARG A 35 3.11 19.13 -11.44
C ARG A 35 4.36 19.53 -12.19
N VAL A 36 4.48 19.15 -13.47
CA VAL A 36 5.60 19.55 -14.34
C VAL A 36 5.30 20.88 -15.02
N HIS A 37 4.08 21.04 -15.56
CA HIS A 37 3.74 22.15 -16.44
C HIS A 37 2.90 23.26 -15.78
N GLY A 38 2.51 23.10 -14.53
CA GLY A 38 1.57 23.99 -13.85
C GLY A 38 0.10 23.64 -14.10
N ARG A 39 -0.76 24.01 -13.14
CA ARG A 39 -2.21 23.85 -13.25
C ARG A 39 -2.77 24.77 -14.33
N GLY A 40 -3.71 24.24 -15.13
CA GLY A 40 -4.34 24.98 -16.23
C GLY A 40 -3.44 25.16 -17.46
N SER A 41 -2.27 24.53 -17.53
CA SER A 41 -1.46 24.47 -18.76
C SER A 41 -2.18 23.71 -19.87
N ALA A 42 -1.72 23.84 -21.12
CA ALA A 42 -2.25 23.08 -22.25
C ALA A 42 -2.13 21.55 -22.00
N GLN A 43 -1.01 21.13 -21.44
CA GLN A 43 -0.74 19.74 -21.07
C GLN A 43 -1.68 19.23 -19.96
N ASP A 44 -1.95 20.04 -18.93
CA ASP A 44 -2.88 19.66 -17.86
C ASP A 44 -4.32 19.52 -18.41
N ARG A 45 -4.76 20.43 -19.27
CA ARG A 45 -6.05 20.33 -19.95
C ARG A 45 -6.15 19.12 -20.86
N ALA A 46 -5.10 18.82 -21.63
CA ALA A 46 -5.04 17.65 -22.51
C ALA A 46 -5.11 16.35 -21.71
N ALA A 47 -4.38 16.25 -20.58
CA ALA A 47 -4.44 15.12 -19.67
C ALA A 47 -5.83 14.95 -19.04
N GLY A 48 -6.51 16.05 -18.68
CA GLY A 48 -7.90 16.05 -18.21
C GLY A 48 -8.85 15.47 -19.26
N ALA A 49 -8.80 15.99 -20.49
CA ALA A 49 -9.63 15.54 -21.60
C ALA A 49 -9.38 14.06 -21.96
N ALA A 50 -8.14 13.57 -21.85
CA ALA A 50 -7.79 12.16 -22.08
C ALA A 50 -8.43 11.27 -21.00
N ARG A 51 -8.38 11.67 -19.71
CA ARG A 51 -9.05 10.97 -18.60
C ARG A 51 -10.55 10.88 -18.79
N ASP A 52 -11.19 11.98 -19.17
CA ASP A 52 -12.64 12.04 -19.39
C ASP A 52 -13.07 11.16 -20.57
N ARG A 53 -12.24 11.09 -21.61
CA ARG A 53 -12.47 10.22 -22.77
C ARG A 53 -12.37 8.74 -22.36
N ALA A 54 -11.33 8.37 -21.62
CA ALA A 54 -11.13 7.03 -21.11
C ALA A 54 -12.28 6.59 -20.18
N ALA A 55 -12.79 7.48 -19.33
CA ALA A 55 -13.94 7.23 -18.48
C ALA A 55 -15.22 6.92 -19.27
N ARG A 56 -15.43 7.61 -20.41
CA ARG A 56 -16.61 7.40 -21.29
C ARG A 56 -16.55 6.09 -22.07
N THR A 57 -15.37 5.63 -22.46
CA THR A 57 -15.20 4.39 -23.23
C THR A 57 -15.24 3.13 -22.37
N GLY A 58 -15.31 3.25 -21.03
CA GLY A 58 -15.43 2.12 -20.12
C GLY A 58 -14.19 1.19 -20.12
N ALA A 59 -13.10 1.60 -20.78
CA ALA A 59 -11.88 0.79 -20.85
C ALA A 59 -11.32 0.58 -19.44
N SER A 60 -11.33 -0.67 -18.98
CA SER A 60 -10.69 -1.10 -17.73
C SER A 60 -9.21 -0.73 -17.78
N GLY A 61 -8.70 -0.07 -16.74
CA GLY A 61 -7.32 0.45 -16.74
C GLY A 61 -7.16 1.84 -17.38
N ALA A 62 -8.09 2.29 -18.21
CA ALA A 62 -8.07 3.61 -18.84
C ALA A 62 -8.54 4.74 -17.91
N ARG A 63 -9.04 4.43 -16.72
CA ARG A 63 -9.51 5.43 -15.73
C ARG A 63 -8.41 6.31 -15.13
N GLY A 64 -7.18 6.23 -15.63
CA GLY A 64 -6.11 7.10 -15.19
C GLY A 64 -5.58 6.80 -13.79
N TYR A 65 -5.75 5.59 -13.27
CA TYR A 65 -5.22 5.16 -11.98
C TYR A 65 -4.24 4.00 -12.09
N ARG A 66 -3.28 3.97 -11.16
CA ARG A 66 -2.52 2.80 -10.76
C ARG A 66 -2.98 2.39 -9.37
N TYR A 67 -2.97 1.10 -9.10
CA TYR A 67 -3.44 0.52 -7.86
C TYR A 67 -2.26 -0.06 -7.11
N LEU A 68 -1.91 0.57 -5.99
CA LEU A 68 -0.83 0.10 -5.14
C LEU A 68 -1.43 -0.80 -4.07
N HIS A 69 -1.16 -2.07 -4.18
CA HIS A 69 -1.56 -3.06 -3.20
C HIS A 69 -0.46 -3.16 -2.13
N HIS A 70 -0.82 -3.08 -0.88
CA HIS A 70 0.10 -3.09 0.26
C HIS A 70 -0.28 -4.16 1.26
N ALA A 71 0.73 -4.83 1.81
CA ALA A 71 0.63 -5.67 2.99
C ALA A 71 1.69 -5.21 4.01
N VAL A 72 1.24 -4.70 5.15
CA VAL A 72 2.09 -4.08 6.18
C VAL A 72 1.99 -4.89 7.46
N ASP A 73 3.08 -5.46 7.94
CA ASP A 73 3.11 -6.12 9.23
C ASP A 73 2.92 -5.13 10.39
N ASP A 74 2.00 -5.42 11.30
CA ASP A 74 1.64 -4.52 12.40
C ASP A 74 2.79 -4.29 13.39
N TYR A 75 3.60 -5.30 13.64
CA TYR A 75 4.72 -5.24 14.58
C TYR A 75 5.96 -4.61 13.96
N SER A 76 6.50 -5.21 12.90
CA SER A 76 7.78 -4.79 12.32
C SER A 76 7.68 -3.58 11.40
N ARG A 77 6.51 -3.30 10.83
CA ARG A 77 6.29 -2.34 9.73
C ARG A 77 6.89 -2.81 8.41
N LEU A 78 7.34 -4.07 8.31
CA LEU A 78 7.81 -4.65 7.05
C LEU A 78 6.67 -4.63 6.04
N VAL A 79 6.98 -4.21 4.82
CA VAL A 79 5.98 -4.01 3.76
C VAL A 79 6.32 -4.85 2.55
N TYR A 80 5.33 -5.60 2.08
CA TYR A 80 5.26 -6.06 0.70
C TYR A 80 4.31 -5.17 -0.09
N SER A 81 4.71 -4.74 -1.27
CA SER A 81 3.87 -3.85 -2.07
C SER A 81 4.13 -3.97 -3.55
N GLU A 82 3.05 -3.87 -4.34
CA GLU A 82 3.08 -3.94 -5.81
C GLU A 82 2.21 -2.85 -6.43
N ILE A 83 2.63 -2.37 -7.59
CA ILE A 83 1.82 -1.51 -8.45
C ILE A 83 1.12 -2.40 -9.48
N LEU A 84 -0.21 -2.45 -9.43
CA LEU A 84 -1.04 -3.31 -10.27
C LEU A 84 -2.04 -2.46 -11.09
N ASP A 85 -2.67 -3.09 -12.08
CA ASP A 85 -3.55 -2.37 -13.03
C ASP A 85 -4.98 -2.20 -12.53
N ASP A 86 -5.41 -3.00 -11.55
CA ASP A 86 -6.77 -2.99 -11.04
C ASP A 86 -6.87 -3.40 -9.55
N GLU A 87 -8.09 -3.36 -9.03
CA GLU A 87 -8.48 -3.82 -7.69
C GLU A 87 -9.50 -4.97 -7.75
N THR A 88 -9.44 -5.80 -8.79
CA THR A 88 -10.35 -6.93 -8.90
C THR A 88 -10.10 -7.98 -7.81
N LYS A 89 -11.10 -8.81 -7.54
CA LYS A 89 -10.99 -9.91 -6.58
C LYS A 89 -9.86 -10.89 -6.92
N ALA A 90 -9.62 -11.13 -8.23
CA ALA A 90 -8.55 -12.01 -8.68
C ALA A 90 -7.17 -11.36 -8.44
N THR A 91 -7.03 -10.08 -8.76
CA THR A 91 -5.80 -9.31 -8.55
C THR A 91 -5.47 -9.21 -7.06
N ALA A 92 -6.45 -8.90 -6.21
CA ALA A 92 -6.25 -8.84 -4.75
C ALA A 92 -5.85 -10.21 -4.17
N ALA A 93 -6.46 -11.30 -4.62
CA ALA A 93 -6.10 -12.65 -4.19
C ALA A 93 -4.70 -13.07 -4.66
N GLY A 94 -4.34 -12.76 -5.91
CA GLY A 94 -3.00 -13.00 -6.45
C GLY A 94 -1.92 -12.21 -5.70
N PHE A 95 -2.19 -10.93 -5.42
CA PHE A 95 -1.33 -10.10 -4.58
C PHE A 95 -1.11 -10.72 -3.20
N TRP A 96 -2.18 -11.13 -2.51
CA TRP A 96 -2.06 -11.74 -1.19
C TRP A 96 -1.18 -12.99 -1.19
N LYS A 97 -1.31 -13.87 -2.19
CA LYS A 97 -0.46 -15.08 -2.29
C LYS A 97 1.03 -14.73 -2.36
N ARG A 98 1.39 -13.71 -3.15
CA ARG A 98 2.80 -13.25 -3.24
C ARG A 98 3.25 -12.57 -1.96
N ALA A 99 2.38 -11.76 -1.33
CA ALA A 99 2.67 -11.15 -0.04
C ALA A 99 2.90 -12.21 1.06
N ALA A 100 2.10 -13.26 1.10
CA ALA A 100 2.25 -14.35 2.06
C ALA A 100 3.57 -15.10 1.85
N ALA A 101 3.97 -15.34 0.60
CA ALA A 101 5.28 -15.94 0.28
C ALA A 101 6.43 -15.04 0.77
N PHE A 102 6.38 -13.73 0.48
CA PHE A 102 7.37 -12.76 0.95
C PHE A 102 7.51 -12.76 2.48
N PHE A 103 6.41 -12.76 3.23
CA PHE A 103 6.47 -12.83 4.68
C PHE A 103 7.05 -14.16 5.17
N SER A 104 6.70 -15.27 4.54
CA SER A 104 7.24 -16.58 4.86
C SER A 104 8.77 -16.65 4.64
N GLU A 105 9.27 -16.11 3.52
CA GLU A 105 10.70 -15.99 3.23
C GLU A 105 11.43 -15.11 4.25
N ALA A 106 10.76 -14.09 4.79
CA ALA A 106 11.28 -13.27 5.89
C ALA A 106 11.17 -13.94 7.27
N GLY A 107 10.74 -15.21 7.36
CA GLY A 107 10.55 -15.94 8.61
C GLY A 107 9.31 -15.52 9.40
N ILE A 108 8.34 -14.88 8.76
CA ILE A 108 7.11 -14.38 9.38
C ILE A 108 5.93 -15.31 9.03
N SER A 109 5.37 -15.97 10.04
CA SER A 109 4.12 -16.73 9.90
C SER A 109 2.92 -15.82 10.15
N VAL A 110 2.15 -15.51 9.10
CA VAL A 110 0.99 -14.63 9.22
C VAL A 110 -0.19 -15.37 9.86
N ARG A 111 -0.78 -14.80 10.92
CA ARG A 111 -1.92 -15.35 11.66
C ARG A 111 -3.24 -14.65 11.35
N GLU A 112 -3.21 -13.33 11.24
CA GLU A 112 -4.39 -12.54 10.97
C GLU A 112 -4.12 -11.52 9.86
N VAL A 113 -5.12 -11.30 9.01
CA VAL A 113 -5.12 -10.26 7.98
C VAL A 113 -6.26 -9.29 8.26
N LEU A 114 -5.97 -8.00 8.26
CA LEU A 114 -6.95 -6.93 8.40
C LEU A 114 -7.08 -6.19 7.07
N THR A 115 -8.30 -6.13 6.54
CA THR A 115 -8.64 -5.36 5.35
C THR A 115 -9.76 -4.35 5.67
N ASP A 116 -10.00 -3.43 4.75
CA ASP A 116 -11.26 -2.70 4.72
C ASP A 116 -12.43 -3.61 4.27
N ASN A 117 -13.62 -3.02 4.10
CA ASN A 117 -14.83 -3.73 3.67
C ASN A 117 -15.01 -3.73 2.14
N GLY A 118 -13.97 -3.49 1.36
CA GLY A 118 -14.03 -3.53 -0.10
C GLY A 118 -14.56 -4.86 -0.64
N SER A 119 -15.36 -4.80 -1.70
CA SER A 119 -16.01 -5.98 -2.28
C SER A 119 -15.01 -7.05 -2.75
N TYR A 120 -13.83 -6.62 -3.21
CA TYR A 120 -12.73 -7.49 -3.61
C TYR A 120 -12.20 -8.32 -2.43
N TYR A 121 -12.07 -7.75 -1.21
CA TYR A 121 -11.64 -8.47 -0.01
C TYR A 121 -12.74 -9.36 0.58
N ARG A 122 -14.00 -8.96 0.42
CA ARG A 122 -15.14 -9.77 0.89
C ARG A 122 -15.46 -10.97 -0.02
N SER A 123 -14.80 -11.07 -1.16
CA SER A 123 -15.03 -12.12 -2.14
C SER A 123 -14.57 -13.49 -1.65
N HIS A 124 -15.27 -14.56 -2.08
CA HIS A 124 -14.81 -15.92 -1.85
C HIS A 124 -13.43 -16.21 -2.44
N VAL A 125 -13.06 -15.53 -3.55
CA VAL A 125 -11.76 -15.70 -4.20
C VAL A 125 -10.63 -15.23 -3.28
N PHE A 126 -10.77 -14.06 -2.65
CA PHE A 126 -9.79 -13.55 -1.70
C PHE A 126 -9.75 -14.40 -0.41
N ASN A 127 -10.92 -14.76 0.14
CA ASN A 127 -10.96 -15.56 1.36
C ASN A 127 -10.34 -16.96 1.18
N ARG A 128 -10.52 -17.61 0.01
CA ARG A 128 -9.81 -18.87 -0.29
C ARG A 128 -8.29 -18.69 -0.41
N ALA A 129 -7.82 -17.52 -0.84
CA ALA A 129 -6.39 -17.24 -0.93
C ALA A 129 -5.72 -17.05 0.44
N LEU A 130 -6.48 -16.74 1.50
CA LEU A 130 -5.97 -16.62 2.87
C LEU A 130 -5.59 -17.96 3.50
N THR A 131 -6.13 -19.07 3.02
CA THR A 131 -6.06 -20.39 3.64
C THR A 131 -6.76 -20.46 5.02
N ASP A 132 -7.01 -21.66 5.54
CA ASP A 132 -7.67 -21.84 6.85
C ASP A 132 -6.79 -21.43 8.05
N ALA A 133 -5.47 -21.32 7.82
CA ALA A 133 -4.51 -20.94 8.85
C ALA A 133 -4.52 -19.41 9.15
N VAL A 134 -5.08 -18.58 8.25
CA VAL A 134 -5.04 -17.13 8.35
C VAL A 134 -6.44 -16.55 8.61
N LYS A 135 -6.61 -15.97 9.78
CA LYS A 135 -7.89 -15.36 10.15
C LYS A 135 -8.10 -14.02 9.44
N HIS A 136 -9.18 -13.88 8.68
CA HIS A 136 -9.57 -12.62 8.08
C HIS A 136 -10.34 -11.73 9.06
N ARG A 137 -9.90 -10.48 9.18
CA ARG A 137 -10.60 -9.42 9.92
C ARG A 137 -10.93 -8.26 9.01
N TYR A 138 -12.04 -7.61 9.30
CA TYR A 138 -12.45 -6.38 8.61
C TYR A 138 -12.37 -5.19 9.56
N THR A 139 -12.07 -4.01 9.02
CA THR A 139 -12.16 -2.76 9.76
C THR A 139 -13.60 -2.53 10.20
N ARG A 140 -13.78 -2.05 11.43
CA ARG A 140 -15.12 -1.69 11.92
C ARG A 140 -15.55 -0.36 11.30
N PRO A 141 -16.83 -0.23 10.88
CA PRO A 141 -17.37 1.05 10.44
C PRO A 141 -17.11 2.13 11.50
N TYR A 142 -16.81 3.34 11.05
CA TYR A 142 -16.55 4.51 11.89
C TYR A 142 -15.38 4.40 12.89
N ARG A 143 -14.51 3.40 12.76
CA ARG A 143 -13.27 3.29 13.55
C ARG A 143 -12.03 3.24 12.65
N PRO A 144 -11.63 4.36 12.03
CA PRO A 144 -10.46 4.42 11.13
C PRO A 144 -9.15 4.06 11.85
N GLN A 145 -9.11 4.16 13.17
CA GLN A 145 -7.94 3.85 14.00
C GLN A 145 -7.42 2.40 13.84
N THR A 146 -8.25 1.48 13.34
CA THR A 146 -7.85 0.08 13.16
C THR A 146 -6.90 -0.13 11.99
N ASN A 147 -6.86 0.77 11.00
CA ASN A 147 -5.97 0.70 9.83
C ASN A 147 -4.80 1.71 9.85
N GLY A 148 -4.53 2.28 11.02
CA GLY A 148 -3.56 3.37 11.19
C GLY A 148 -2.13 3.05 10.74
N LYS A 149 -1.73 1.76 10.64
CA LYS A 149 -0.39 1.37 10.17
C LYS A 149 -0.25 1.56 8.67
N VAL A 150 -1.22 1.06 7.89
CA VAL A 150 -1.21 1.23 6.44
C VAL A 150 -1.50 2.68 6.04
N GLU A 151 -2.34 3.40 6.77
CA GLU A 151 -2.55 4.84 6.56
C GLU A 151 -1.25 5.63 6.76
N ARG A 152 -0.47 5.28 7.78
CA ARG A 152 0.85 5.88 8.02
C ARG A 152 1.83 5.54 6.91
N PHE A 153 1.83 4.29 6.46
CA PHE A 153 2.63 3.86 5.31
C PHE A 153 2.23 4.67 4.07
N ASN A 154 0.95 4.77 3.74
CA ASN A 154 0.45 5.54 2.61
C ASN A 154 0.88 7.01 2.66
N ARG A 155 0.86 7.65 3.83
CA ARG A 155 1.36 9.04 3.98
C ARG A 155 2.84 9.15 3.67
N THR A 156 3.65 8.22 4.16
CA THR A 156 5.09 8.19 3.89
C THR A 156 5.36 7.94 2.41
N LEU A 157 4.68 6.98 1.81
CA LEU A 157 4.76 6.66 0.39
C LEU A 157 4.42 7.88 -0.50
N LEU A 158 3.35 8.60 -0.16
CA LEU A 158 2.96 9.79 -0.92
C LEU A 158 4.00 10.90 -0.82
N ALA A 159 4.54 11.14 0.38
CA ALA A 159 5.50 12.22 0.62
C ALA A 159 6.90 11.91 0.08
N GLU A 160 7.37 10.68 0.25
CA GLU A 160 8.78 10.31 0.01
C GLU A 160 8.99 9.65 -1.37
N TRP A 161 7.94 9.24 -2.06
CA TRP A 161 8.02 8.66 -3.40
C TRP A 161 7.01 9.27 -4.37
N ALA A 162 5.70 9.05 -4.19
CA ALA A 162 4.72 9.34 -5.24
C ALA A 162 4.67 10.82 -5.65
N TYR A 163 4.95 11.71 -4.70
CA TYR A 163 4.95 13.15 -4.87
C TYR A 163 6.22 13.84 -4.39
N ALA A 164 7.30 13.09 -4.16
CA ALA A 164 8.58 13.63 -3.72
C ALA A 164 9.17 14.64 -4.72
N ARG A 165 8.94 14.39 -6.00
CA ARG A 165 9.32 15.28 -7.11
C ARG A 165 8.30 15.22 -8.24
N PRO A 166 8.29 16.19 -9.18
CA PRO A 166 7.58 16.03 -10.43
C PRO A 166 8.19 14.90 -11.27
N TYR A 167 7.35 13.93 -11.69
CA TYR A 167 7.73 12.90 -12.64
C TYR A 167 7.19 13.25 -14.03
N THR A 168 7.94 12.91 -15.07
CA THR A 168 7.57 13.19 -16.46
C THR A 168 6.75 12.09 -17.10
N SER A 169 6.69 10.90 -16.45
CA SER A 169 5.86 9.77 -16.91
C SER A 169 5.52 8.84 -15.76
N GLU A 170 4.53 7.98 -15.97
CA GLU A 170 4.22 6.89 -15.04
C GLU A 170 5.36 5.89 -14.92
N THR A 171 5.99 5.54 -16.05
CA THR A 171 7.14 4.64 -16.11
C THR A 171 8.30 5.14 -15.25
N GLU A 172 8.59 6.43 -15.29
CA GLU A 172 9.64 7.04 -14.45
C GLU A 172 9.29 6.91 -12.95
N ARG A 173 8.03 7.16 -12.58
CA ARG A 173 7.58 7.03 -11.20
C ARG A 173 7.66 5.58 -10.72
N GLU A 174 7.21 4.63 -11.54
CA GLU A 174 7.26 3.19 -11.23
C GLU A 174 8.69 2.67 -11.10
N ALA A 175 9.59 3.10 -11.99
CA ALA A 175 11.01 2.72 -11.91
C ALA A 175 11.66 3.11 -10.58
N ALA A 176 11.27 4.25 -10.00
CA ALA A 176 11.76 4.69 -8.69
C ALA A 176 11.15 3.93 -7.51
N TYR A 177 10.08 3.15 -7.73
CA TYR A 177 9.33 2.52 -6.64
C TYR A 177 10.10 1.41 -5.93
N THR A 178 10.70 0.52 -6.69
CA THR A 178 11.43 -0.65 -6.14
C THR A 178 12.56 -0.21 -5.23
N HIS A 179 13.34 0.79 -5.65
CA HIS A 179 14.42 1.35 -4.84
C HIS A 179 13.89 2.02 -3.57
N TRP A 180 12.82 2.80 -3.69
CA TRP A 180 12.20 3.44 -2.53
C TRP A 180 11.66 2.42 -1.52
N LEU A 181 10.98 1.37 -1.97
CA LEU A 181 10.42 0.32 -1.10
C LEU A 181 11.55 -0.46 -0.40
N HIS A 182 12.63 -0.75 -1.11
CA HIS A 182 13.83 -1.36 -0.51
C HIS A 182 14.40 -0.45 0.59
N THR A 183 14.56 0.84 0.30
CA THR A 183 15.05 1.83 1.29
C THR A 183 14.11 1.90 2.49
N TYR A 184 12.79 1.91 2.29
CA TYR A 184 11.80 1.90 3.36
C TYR A 184 11.96 0.70 4.29
N ASN A 185 12.13 -0.50 3.76
CA ASN A 185 12.22 -1.74 4.53
C ASN A 185 13.57 -1.93 5.22
N HIS A 186 14.68 -1.54 4.59
CA HIS A 186 16.02 -1.94 5.01
C HIS A 186 16.90 -0.80 5.54
N HIS A 187 16.62 0.45 5.15
CA HIS A 187 17.53 1.56 5.47
C HIS A 187 16.86 2.71 6.22
N ARG A 188 15.55 2.90 6.06
CA ARG A 188 14.83 3.99 6.69
C ARG A 188 14.55 3.72 8.17
N PRO A 189 15.07 4.53 9.12
CA PRO A 189 14.74 4.41 10.53
C PRO A 189 13.31 4.88 10.79
N HIS A 190 12.56 4.11 11.60
CA HIS A 190 11.17 4.41 11.93
C HIS A 190 11.01 4.78 13.40
N THR A 191 10.56 6.00 13.68
CA THR A 191 10.33 6.49 15.05
C THR A 191 9.31 5.63 15.82
N GLY A 192 8.31 5.06 15.11
CA GLY A 192 7.30 4.19 15.69
C GLY A 192 7.84 2.85 16.20
N ILE A 193 9.04 2.46 15.79
CA ILE A 193 9.75 1.22 16.19
C ILE A 193 11.14 1.52 16.74
N LYS A 194 11.25 2.61 17.49
CA LYS A 194 12.46 3.03 18.23
C LYS A 194 13.70 3.23 17.35
N GLY A 195 13.51 3.74 16.13
CA GLY A 195 14.59 4.04 15.20
C GLY A 195 15.12 2.83 14.42
N GLN A 196 14.59 1.63 14.63
CA GLN A 196 14.95 0.46 13.82
C GLN A 196 14.37 0.57 12.41
N THR A 197 14.97 -0.16 11.46
CA THR A 197 14.33 -0.42 10.18
C THR A 197 13.33 -1.60 10.32
N PRO A 198 12.33 -1.70 9.45
CA PRO A 198 11.40 -2.82 9.44
C PRO A 198 12.09 -4.19 9.41
N ALA A 199 13.09 -4.37 8.55
CA ALA A 199 13.85 -5.62 8.45
C ALA A 199 14.63 -5.93 9.73
N GLN A 200 15.33 -4.96 10.33
CA GLN A 200 16.03 -5.15 11.61
C GLN A 200 15.08 -5.59 12.71
N ARG A 201 13.86 -5.06 12.74
CA ARG A 201 12.89 -5.43 13.78
C ARG A 201 12.37 -6.86 13.65
N VAL A 202 12.33 -7.42 12.44
CA VAL A 202 12.04 -8.84 12.23
C VAL A 202 13.20 -9.69 12.76
N HIS A 203 14.42 -9.39 12.35
CA HIS A 203 15.61 -10.21 12.69
C HIS A 203 15.97 -10.15 14.18
N ASN A 204 15.74 -9.05 14.87
CA ASN A 204 16.06 -8.93 16.31
C ASN A 204 15.18 -9.81 17.22
N LEU A 205 14.13 -10.45 16.70
CA LEU A 205 13.36 -11.47 17.43
C LEU A 205 13.85 -12.90 17.16
N THR A 206 14.56 -13.13 16.06
CA THR A 206 15.14 -14.41 15.70
C THR A 206 16.58 -14.58 16.21
N GLY A 207 17.18 -13.47 16.67
CA GLY A 207 18.52 -13.44 17.25
C GLY A 207 18.50 -13.79 18.74
N LYS A 208 18.30 -15.06 19.07
CA LYS A 208 18.76 -15.73 20.30
C LYS A 208 19.72 -16.81 19.91
#